data_a67d29223773055111625241716153bc
#
_entry.id   a67d29223773055111625241716153bc
#
_cell.length_a   1.000
_cell.length_b   1.000
_cell.length_c   1.000
_cell.angle_alpha   90.00
_cell.angle_beta   90.00
_cell.angle_gamma   90.00
#
_symmetry.space_group_name_H-M   'P 1'
#
loop_
_entity.id
_entity.type
_entity.pdbx_description
1 polymer ?
#
loop_
_entity_poly.entity_id
_entity_poly.type
_entity_poly.pdbx_seq_one_letter_code
_entity_poly.pdbx_strand_id
1 'polypeptide(L)'
;RDDFADKGSMGHALLIAGSYGMAGASILATKACLRAGAGKVTVHSPKRNYDIMQISVPEAIQQMDPEETLFSHPVDTEPYNALGIGPGLGTNETTAIALIAQIRRSTCPLVIDADAINILSSHRAWMQQLPKDIILTPHPKELDRLAGTTSSCCYERLMKASELAERLQAYILLKGHYSALCMPNGHIDFNSTGNSGMATAGSGDVLTGIITALLARGYDAPSACRIGMYLHGLAGDLAAKDLGKESLIAGDIINYLPKAFLRMED
;
A
#
# COMPACT_ATOMS: atom_id res chain seq x y z
N ARG A 1 11.15 2.24 -19.56
CA ARG A 1 12.36 1.97 -18.76
C ARG A 1 13.58 2.29 -19.64
N ASP A 2 14.53 3.08 -19.11
CA ASP A 2 15.75 3.39 -19.83
C ASP A 2 16.60 2.12 -20.04
N ASP A 3 17.22 1.97 -21.21
CA ASP A 3 18.06 0.80 -21.53
C ASP A 3 19.31 0.68 -20.64
N PHE A 4 19.74 1.79 -20.05
CA PHE A 4 20.88 1.84 -19.13
C PHE A 4 20.47 1.84 -17.65
N ALA A 5 19.19 1.64 -17.36
CA ALA A 5 18.71 1.61 -15.98
C ALA A 5 19.32 0.43 -15.21
N ASP A 6 19.78 0.72 -13.99
CA ASP A 6 20.26 -0.28 -13.04
C ASP A 6 19.30 -0.39 -11.83
N LYS A 7 19.58 -1.35 -10.93
CA LYS A 7 18.77 -1.55 -9.74
C LYS A 7 18.75 -0.34 -8.79
N GLY A 8 19.75 0.53 -8.85
CA GLY A 8 19.85 1.75 -8.04
C GLY A 8 18.94 2.84 -8.58
N SER A 9 18.99 3.08 -9.91
CA SER A 9 18.18 4.10 -10.59
C SER A 9 16.68 3.76 -10.57
N MET A 10 16.31 2.48 -10.37
CA MET A 10 14.92 2.03 -10.26
C MET A 10 14.38 2.10 -8.83
N GLY A 11 15.13 2.68 -7.90
CA GLY A 11 14.72 2.98 -6.54
C GLY A 11 14.77 1.78 -5.57
N HIS A 12 14.76 2.11 -4.30
CA HIS A 12 14.77 1.17 -3.20
C HIS A 12 13.54 1.39 -2.32
N ALA A 13 12.60 0.46 -2.34
CA ALA A 13 11.39 0.49 -1.52
C ALA A 13 11.63 -0.20 -0.17
N LEU A 14 11.08 0.37 0.90
CA LEU A 14 10.92 -0.28 2.20
C LEU A 14 9.46 -0.65 2.39
N LEU A 15 9.19 -1.88 2.82
CA LEU A 15 7.87 -2.33 3.27
C LEU A 15 7.96 -2.74 4.73
N ILE A 16 7.12 -2.16 5.58
CA ILE A 16 6.94 -2.58 6.98
C ILE A 16 5.59 -3.28 7.06
N ALA A 17 5.61 -4.61 7.08
CA ALA A 17 4.40 -5.41 6.89
C ALA A 17 4.52 -6.78 7.56
N GLY A 18 3.38 -7.35 7.90
CA GLY A 18 3.26 -8.68 8.49
C GLY A 18 3.48 -8.69 10.00
N SER A 19 2.77 -9.63 10.63
CA SER A 19 2.93 -10.03 12.02
C SER A 19 2.84 -11.55 12.09
N TYR A 20 2.98 -12.13 13.26
CA TYR A 20 2.81 -13.58 13.43
C TYR A 20 1.40 -14.01 12.99
N GLY A 21 1.33 -14.94 12.04
CA GLY A 21 0.09 -15.35 11.38
C GLY A 21 -0.35 -14.51 10.18
N MET A 22 0.32 -13.37 9.91
CA MET A 22 -0.01 -12.45 8.80
C MET A 22 1.16 -12.24 7.83
N ALA A 23 2.09 -13.18 7.72
CA ALA A 23 3.20 -13.14 6.78
C ALA A 23 2.73 -13.05 5.30
N GLY A 24 1.53 -13.57 5.00
CA GLY A 24 0.94 -13.50 3.67
C GLY A 24 0.77 -12.07 3.15
N ALA A 25 0.41 -11.12 4.02
CA ALA A 25 0.27 -9.71 3.65
C ALA A 25 1.62 -9.11 3.22
N SER A 26 2.70 -9.38 3.96
CA SER A 26 4.05 -8.93 3.58
C SER A 26 4.53 -9.58 2.27
N ILE A 27 4.23 -10.87 2.05
CA ILE A 27 4.57 -11.56 0.80
C ILE A 27 3.87 -10.93 -0.40
N LEU A 28 2.57 -10.69 -0.30
CA LEU A 28 1.77 -10.11 -1.40
C LEU A 28 2.23 -8.68 -1.73
N ALA A 29 2.40 -7.82 -0.72
CA ALA A 29 2.89 -6.46 -0.93
C ALA A 29 4.30 -6.46 -1.55
N THR A 30 5.19 -7.34 -1.09
CA THR A 30 6.57 -7.43 -1.59
C THR A 30 6.63 -7.91 -3.05
N LYS A 31 5.91 -8.98 -3.39
CA LYS A 31 5.82 -9.48 -4.76
C LYS A 31 5.25 -8.43 -5.70
N ALA A 32 4.20 -7.73 -5.27
CA ALA A 32 3.59 -6.65 -6.03
C ALA A 32 4.57 -5.49 -6.26
N CYS A 33 5.33 -5.11 -5.23
CA CYS A 33 6.34 -4.06 -5.30
C CYS A 33 7.45 -4.40 -6.32
N LEU A 34 7.95 -5.63 -6.28
CA LEU A 34 8.93 -6.12 -7.26
C LEU A 34 8.35 -6.14 -8.68
N ARG A 35 7.12 -6.66 -8.86
CA ARG A 35 6.44 -6.70 -10.16
C ARG A 35 6.09 -5.32 -10.71
N ALA A 36 5.90 -4.32 -9.85
CA ALA A 36 5.71 -2.92 -10.24
C ALA A 36 7.03 -2.20 -10.57
N GLY A 37 8.16 -2.91 -10.52
CA GLY A 37 9.42 -2.49 -11.11
C GLY A 37 10.36 -1.73 -10.16
N ALA A 38 10.17 -1.80 -8.84
CA ALA A 38 11.17 -1.32 -7.88
C ALA A 38 12.49 -2.08 -8.08
N GLY A 39 13.62 -1.36 -8.09
CA GLY A 39 14.93 -1.94 -8.33
C GLY A 39 15.45 -2.78 -7.17
N LYS A 40 15.08 -2.39 -5.94
CA LYS A 40 15.34 -3.13 -4.70
C LYS A 40 14.14 -3.01 -3.77
N VAL A 41 13.84 -4.08 -3.06
CA VAL A 41 12.80 -4.07 -2.03
C VAL A 41 13.37 -4.66 -0.75
N THR A 42 13.28 -3.89 0.34
CA THR A 42 13.55 -4.38 1.69
C THR A 42 12.22 -4.56 2.41
N VAL A 43 12.07 -5.66 3.11
CA VAL A 43 10.92 -5.93 3.96
C VAL A 43 11.36 -5.97 5.41
N HIS A 44 10.78 -5.12 6.23
CA HIS A 44 10.91 -5.16 7.68
C HIS A 44 9.71 -5.90 8.27
N SER A 45 9.97 -7.01 8.91
CA SER A 45 8.95 -7.87 9.53
C SER A 45 9.48 -8.61 10.77
N PRO A 46 8.58 -9.16 11.62
CA PRO A 46 8.99 -9.93 12.80
C PRO A 46 9.93 -11.09 12.46
N LYS A 47 10.79 -11.47 13.40
CA LYS A 47 11.78 -12.55 13.20
C LYS A 47 11.17 -13.86 12.74
N ARG A 48 9.98 -14.22 13.22
CA ARG A 48 9.30 -15.47 12.81
C ARG A 48 8.88 -15.52 11.36
N ASN A 49 8.86 -14.38 10.67
CA ASN A 49 8.56 -14.32 9.25
C ASN A 49 9.81 -14.53 8.36
N TYR A 50 11.01 -14.61 8.94
CA TYR A 50 12.26 -14.65 8.20
C TYR A 50 12.30 -15.78 7.15
N ASP A 51 12.19 -17.03 7.57
CA ASP A 51 12.26 -18.17 6.66
C ASP A 51 11.12 -18.14 5.63
N ILE A 52 9.93 -17.75 6.08
CA ILE A 52 8.74 -17.64 5.22
C ILE A 52 9.01 -16.64 4.10
N MET A 53 9.57 -15.46 4.42
CA MET A 53 9.87 -14.42 3.44
C MET A 53 11.01 -14.83 2.50
N GLN A 54 12.10 -15.39 3.03
CA GLN A 54 13.24 -15.84 2.22
C GLN A 54 12.86 -16.94 1.22
N ILE A 55 11.96 -17.84 1.61
CA ILE A 55 11.45 -18.90 0.72
C ILE A 55 10.46 -18.33 -0.31
N SER A 56 9.56 -17.45 0.13
CA SER A 56 8.46 -16.98 -0.72
C SER A 56 8.86 -15.88 -1.69
N VAL A 57 9.83 -15.02 -1.32
CA VAL A 57 10.28 -13.86 -2.12
C VAL A 57 11.79 -13.71 -2.00
N PRO A 58 12.57 -14.60 -2.64
CA PRO A 58 14.04 -14.60 -2.54
C PRO A 58 14.69 -13.34 -3.12
N GLU A 59 14.00 -12.57 -3.96
CA GLU A 59 14.47 -11.31 -4.53
C GLU A 59 14.46 -10.14 -3.51
N ALA A 60 13.72 -10.28 -2.41
CA ALA A 60 13.61 -9.23 -1.40
C ALA A 60 14.71 -9.34 -0.33
N ILE A 61 15.17 -8.17 0.13
CA ILE A 61 16.07 -8.07 1.28
C ILE A 61 15.21 -8.13 2.54
N GLN A 62 15.52 -9.06 3.45
CA GLN A 62 14.83 -9.19 4.72
C GLN A 62 15.56 -8.41 5.82
N GLN A 63 14.86 -7.48 6.47
CA GLN A 63 15.28 -6.82 7.70
C GLN A 63 14.35 -7.27 8.83
N MET A 64 14.92 -7.84 9.88
CA MET A 64 14.14 -8.39 10.99
C MET A 64 13.89 -7.34 12.07
N ASP A 65 12.64 -7.25 12.53
CA ASP A 65 12.31 -6.58 13.79
C ASP A 65 13.01 -7.31 14.96
N PRO A 66 13.44 -6.62 16.03
CA PRO A 66 13.97 -7.28 17.23
C PRO A 66 12.95 -8.21 17.90
N GLU A 67 11.63 -7.95 17.74
CA GLU A 67 10.57 -8.80 18.27
C GLU A 67 10.27 -10.00 17.37
N GLU A 68 9.80 -11.08 18.02
CA GLU A 68 9.50 -12.35 17.35
C GLU A 68 8.22 -12.30 16.51
N THR A 69 7.21 -11.54 16.95
CA THR A 69 5.83 -11.71 16.47
C THR A 69 5.17 -10.44 15.93
N LEU A 70 5.74 -9.28 16.17
CA LEU A 70 5.13 -7.98 15.81
C LEU A 70 6.17 -6.94 15.43
N PHE A 71 5.71 -5.85 14.81
CA PHE A 71 6.51 -4.66 14.57
C PHE A 71 6.64 -3.84 15.86
N SER A 72 7.86 -3.61 16.31
CA SER A 72 8.15 -2.99 17.60
C SER A 72 9.14 -1.82 17.54
N HIS A 73 9.98 -1.75 16.52
CA HIS A 73 11.04 -0.74 16.43
C HIS A 73 11.04 -0.03 15.09
N PRO A 74 11.04 1.33 15.11
CA PRO A 74 11.16 2.12 13.89
C PRO A 74 12.50 1.88 13.17
N VAL A 75 12.43 1.90 11.84
CA VAL A 75 13.56 1.72 10.95
C VAL A 75 14.03 3.07 10.43
N ASP A 76 15.34 3.23 10.22
CA ASP A 76 15.87 4.38 9.49
C ASP A 76 15.44 4.33 8.02
N THR A 77 14.90 5.45 7.52
CA THR A 77 14.37 5.55 6.15
C THR A 77 15.31 6.28 5.19
N GLU A 78 16.43 6.81 5.64
CA GLU A 78 17.40 7.52 4.78
C GLU A 78 17.85 6.71 3.54
N PRO A 79 18.10 5.38 3.64
CA PRO A 79 18.51 4.58 2.49
C PRO A 79 17.41 4.28 1.47
N TYR A 80 16.15 4.64 1.76
CA TYR A 80 15.01 4.24 0.96
C TYR A 80 14.37 5.42 0.23
N ASN A 81 13.83 5.14 -0.96
CA ASN A 81 13.15 6.12 -1.79
C ASN A 81 11.64 6.20 -1.50
N ALA A 82 11.07 5.17 -0.89
CA ALA A 82 9.67 5.16 -0.45
C ALA A 82 9.45 4.11 0.64
N LEU A 83 8.44 4.35 1.50
CA LEU A 83 7.98 3.44 2.54
C LEU A 83 6.51 3.11 2.35
N GLY A 84 6.18 1.82 2.32
CA GLY A 84 4.81 1.29 2.49
C GLY A 84 4.68 0.62 3.85
N ILE A 85 3.65 0.99 4.63
CA ILE A 85 3.45 0.47 5.97
C ILE A 85 1.99 0.12 6.24
N GLY A 86 1.74 -1.02 6.89
CA GLY A 86 0.41 -1.34 7.38
C GLY A 86 -0.10 -2.75 7.10
N PRO A 87 0.14 -3.35 5.93
CA PRO A 87 -0.39 -4.68 5.63
C PRO A 87 -0.02 -5.72 6.69
N GLY A 88 -1.04 -6.27 7.36
CA GLY A 88 -0.87 -7.35 8.33
C GLY A 88 -0.02 -7.02 9.57
N LEU A 89 0.09 -5.76 9.99
CA LEU A 89 0.88 -5.36 11.17
C LEU A 89 0.24 -5.79 12.49
N GLY A 90 -1.09 -5.97 12.49
CA GLY A 90 -1.86 -6.04 13.74
C GLY A 90 -2.01 -4.65 14.39
N THR A 91 -2.85 -4.60 15.43
CA THR A 91 -3.20 -3.34 16.14
C THR A 91 -2.78 -3.33 17.60
N ASN A 92 -1.73 -4.08 17.93
CA ASN A 92 -1.16 -4.13 19.27
C ASN A 92 -0.60 -2.75 19.66
N GLU A 93 -0.67 -2.38 20.94
CA GLU A 93 -0.20 -1.08 21.44
C GLU A 93 1.30 -0.86 21.17
N THR A 94 2.13 -1.89 21.31
CA THR A 94 3.56 -1.82 20.97
C THR A 94 3.74 -1.44 19.49
N THR A 95 2.97 -2.07 18.61
CA THR A 95 2.96 -1.77 17.17
C THR A 95 2.45 -0.35 16.91
N ALA A 96 1.44 0.11 17.64
CA ALA A 96 0.91 1.47 17.50
C ALA A 96 1.95 2.53 17.86
N ILE A 97 2.67 2.34 18.96
CA ILE A 97 3.77 3.24 19.38
C ILE A 97 4.91 3.24 18.34
N ALA A 98 5.29 2.06 17.86
CA ALA A 98 6.32 1.94 16.82
C ALA A 98 5.88 2.60 15.50
N LEU A 99 4.61 2.44 15.11
CA LEU A 99 4.05 3.05 13.90
C LEU A 99 4.14 4.57 13.93
N ILE A 100 3.67 5.22 14.99
CA ILE A 100 3.70 6.70 15.05
C ILE A 100 5.13 7.22 15.12
N ALA A 101 6.02 6.52 15.81
CA ALA A 101 7.43 6.84 15.82
C ALA A 101 8.07 6.69 14.43
N GLN A 102 7.69 5.64 13.67
CA GLN A 102 8.12 5.44 12.29
C GLN A 102 7.65 6.57 11.39
N ILE A 103 6.36 6.92 11.43
CA ILE A 103 5.80 7.99 10.60
C ILE A 103 6.52 9.33 10.83
N ARG A 104 6.76 9.68 12.09
CA ARG A 104 7.42 10.94 12.47
C ARG A 104 8.86 11.05 11.97
N ARG A 105 9.58 9.96 11.90
CA ARG A 105 10.99 9.95 11.50
C ARG A 105 11.23 9.60 10.04
N SER A 106 10.17 9.26 9.30
CA SER A 106 10.27 8.95 7.88
C SER A 106 10.62 10.19 7.06
N THR A 107 11.64 10.06 6.22
CA THR A 107 12.17 11.13 5.37
C THR A 107 11.82 10.93 3.89
N CYS A 108 11.23 9.79 3.54
CA CYS A 108 10.83 9.44 2.19
C CYS A 108 9.30 9.43 2.03
N PRO A 109 8.77 9.47 0.79
CA PRO A 109 7.35 9.30 0.50
C PRO A 109 6.75 8.08 1.18
N LEU A 110 5.51 8.21 1.70
CA LEU A 110 4.91 7.25 2.61
C LEU A 110 3.52 6.80 2.14
N VAL A 111 3.30 5.49 2.10
CA VAL A 111 1.98 4.86 1.90
C VAL A 111 1.55 4.18 3.20
N ILE A 112 0.36 4.51 3.69
CA ILE A 112 -0.23 3.95 4.91
C ILE A 112 -1.50 3.19 4.54
N ASP A 113 -1.57 1.91 4.88
CA ASP A 113 -2.72 1.04 4.55
C ASP A 113 -3.13 0.15 5.74
N ALA A 114 -4.25 -0.47 5.63
CA ALA A 114 -4.73 -1.58 6.47
C ALA A 114 -4.61 -1.32 7.99
N ASP A 115 -3.86 -2.14 8.73
CA ASP A 115 -3.76 -2.02 10.17
C ASP A 115 -3.14 -0.70 10.64
N ALA A 116 -2.27 -0.09 9.84
CA ALA A 116 -1.77 1.25 10.15
C ALA A 116 -2.89 2.31 10.11
N ILE A 117 -3.84 2.21 9.18
CA ILE A 117 -5.05 3.05 9.15
C ILE A 117 -5.93 2.77 10.37
N ASN A 118 -6.10 1.50 10.76
CA ASN A 118 -6.87 1.10 11.93
C ASN A 118 -6.27 1.68 13.23
N ILE A 119 -4.94 1.64 13.36
CA ILE A 119 -4.21 2.25 14.50
C ILE A 119 -4.44 3.76 14.55
N LEU A 120 -4.27 4.47 13.41
CA LEU A 120 -4.53 5.91 13.34
C LEU A 120 -5.98 6.27 13.69
N SER A 121 -6.93 5.43 13.29
CA SER A 121 -8.35 5.61 13.63
C SER A 121 -8.62 5.50 15.13
N SER A 122 -7.89 4.64 15.83
CA SER A 122 -7.98 4.46 17.29
C SER A 122 -7.23 5.56 18.06
N HIS A 123 -6.23 6.19 17.45
CA HIS A 123 -5.37 7.21 18.02
C HIS A 123 -5.49 8.54 17.26
N ARG A 124 -6.70 9.06 17.12
CA ARG A 124 -7.05 10.17 16.21
C ARG A 124 -6.21 11.43 16.41
N ALA A 125 -5.73 11.69 17.62
CA ALA A 125 -4.83 12.81 17.89
C ALA A 125 -3.50 12.72 17.10
N TRP A 126 -3.07 11.51 16.75
CA TRP A 126 -1.85 11.31 15.97
C TRP A 126 -1.98 11.72 14.51
N MET A 127 -3.20 11.81 13.98
CA MET A 127 -3.42 12.31 12.62
C MET A 127 -2.93 13.73 12.39
N GLN A 128 -2.86 14.57 13.45
CA GLN A 128 -2.30 15.91 13.37
C GLN A 128 -0.77 15.93 13.20
N GLN A 129 -0.13 14.79 13.37
CA GLN A 129 1.31 14.63 13.31
C GLN A 129 1.77 13.95 12.02
N LEU A 130 0.82 13.64 11.13
CA LEU A 130 1.13 13.04 9.83
C LEU A 130 1.87 14.04 8.94
N PRO A 131 2.93 13.63 8.25
CA PRO A 131 3.56 14.47 7.24
C PRO A 131 2.58 14.81 6.11
N LYS A 132 2.84 15.90 5.41
CA LYS A 132 2.10 16.23 4.19
C LYS A 132 2.45 15.25 3.06
N ASP A 133 1.59 15.21 2.06
CA ASP A 133 1.76 14.42 0.83
C ASP A 133 1.88 12.90 1.01
N ILE A 134 1.50 12.40 2.19
CA ILE A 134 1.37 10.95 2.40
C ILE A 134 0.17 10.40 1.63
N ILE A 135 0.21 9.12 1.33
CA ILE A 135 -0.89 8.38 0.72
C ILE A 135 -1.54 7.47 1.75
N LEU A 136 -2.86 7.59 1.91
CA LEU A 136 -3.69 6.67 2.68
C LEU A 136 -4.59 5.90 1.71
N THR A 137 -4.69 4.57 1.89
CA THR A 137 -5.45 3.70 0.98
C THR A 137 -6.61 2.98 1.68
N PRO A 138 -7.54 3.71 2.32
CA PRO A 138 -8.63 3.10 3.09
C PRO A 138 -9.64 2.39 2.19
N HIS A 139 -10.14 1.23 2.63
CA HIS A 139 -11.41 0.70 2.15
C HIS A 139 -12.59 1.44 2.86
N PRO A 140 -13.86 1.28 2.42
CA PRO A 140 -15.00 2.03 2.97
C PRO A 140 -15.10 2.05 4.49
N LYS A 141 -14.92 0.88 5.14
CA LYS A 141 -15.01 0.78 6.60
C LYS A 141 -13.82 1.41 7.33
N GLU A 142 -12.63 1.36 6.75
CA GLU A 142 -11.42 2.05 7.27
C GLU A 142 -11.60 3.54 7.19
N LEU A 143 -12.13 4.06 6.09
CA LEU A 143 -12.41 5.49 5.96
C LEU A 143 -13.44 5.97 7.00
N ASP A 144 -14.54 5.24 7.18
CA ASP A 144 -15.56 5.58 8.17
C ASP A 144 -14.96 5.64 9.59
N ARG A 145 -14.07 4.69 9.96
CA ARG A 145 -13.34 4.73 11.24
C ARG A 145 -12.40 5.94 11.32
N LEU A 146 -11.64 6.21 10.26
CA LEU A 146 -10.70 7.32 10.21
C LEU A 146 -11.43 8.68 10.28
N ALA A 147 -12.60 8.81 9.65
CA ALA A 147 -13.49 9.96 9.74
C ALA A 147 -14.21 10.05 11.09
N GLY A 148 -14.36 8.92 11.79
CA GLY A 148 -15.03 8.80 13.09
C GLY A 148 -16.55 8.83 13.02
N THR A 149 -17.11 8.63 11.84
CA THR A 149 -18.55 8.60 11.58
C THR A 149 -18.86 7.63 10.45
N THR A 150 -19.90 6.83 10.60
CA THR A 150 -20.39 5.95 9.54
C THR A 150 -21.05 6.79 8.44
N SER A 151 -20.77 6.44 7.19
CA SER A 151 -21.40 7.08 6.03
C SER A 151 -22.69 6.35 5.64
N SER A 152 -23.74 7.11 5.34
CA SER A 152 -25.04 6.56 4.92
C SER A 152 -25.05 6.09 3.45
N CYS A 153 -24.20 6.67 2.62
CA CYS A 153 -24.07 6.33 1.20
C CYS A 153 -22.66 6.55 0.65
N CYS A 154 -22.43 6.09 -0.58
CA CYS A 154 -21.11 6.24 -1.26
C CYS A 154 -20.72 7.69 -1.47
N TYR A 155 -21.68 8.57 -1.78
CA TYR A 155 -21.40 9.99 -1.98
C TYR A 155 -20.92 10.67 -0.70
N GLU A 156 -21.62 10.46 0.42
CA GLU A 156 -21.20 10.99 1.72
C GLU A 156 -19.78 10.51 2.09
N ARG A 157 -19.50 9.23 1.83
CA ARG A 157 -18.16 8.67 2.07
C ARG A 157 -17.09 9.33 1.20
N LEU A 158 -17.39 9.58 -0.08
CA LEU A 158 -16.49 10.28 -0.98
C LEU A 158 -16.21 11.71 -0.49
N MET A 159 -17.23 12.45 -0.06
CA MET A 159 -17.05 13.80 0.47
C MET A 159 -16.21 13.81 1.75
N LYS A 160 -16.41 12.85 2.66
CA LYS A 160 -15.56 12.67 3.85
C LYS A 160 -14.10 12.38 3.48
N ALA A 161 -13.86 11.58 2.44
CA ALA A 161 -12.52 11.31 1.96
C ALA A 161 -11.86 12.59 1.41
N SER A 162 -12.61 13.39 0.64
CA SER A 162 -12.12 14.68 0.12
C SER A 162 -11.81 15.67 1.25
N GLU A 163 -12.71 15.86 2.20
CA GLU A 163 -12.50 16.72 3.38
C GLU A 163 -11.29 16.27 4.20
N LEU A 164 -11.10 14.95 4.33
CA LEU A 164 -9.96 14.39 5.05
C LEU A 164 -8.65 14.65 4.30
N ALA A 165 -8.65 14.53 2.98
CA ALA A 165 -7.49 14.82 2.13
C ALA A 165 -7.05 16.28 2.24
N GLU A 166 -8.00 17.20 2.15
CA GLU A 166 -7.74 18.63 2.32
C GLU A 166 -7.22 18.97 3.72
N ARG A 167 -7.88 18.44 4.76
CA ARG A 167 -7.53 18.70 6.16
C ARG A 167 -6.15 18.16 6.54
N LEU A 168 -5.82 16.94 6.08
CA LEU A 168 -4.54 16.29 6.38
C LEU A 168 -3.44 16.71 5.41
N GLN A 169 -3.76 17.41 4.32
CA GLN A 169 -2.85 17.67 3.21
C GLN A 169 -2.23 16.37 2.69
N ALA A 170 -3.09 15.36 2.48
CA ALA A 170 -2.72 13.99 2.14
C ALA A 170 -3.53 13.51 0.92
N TYR A 171 -3.04 12.50 0.25
CA TYR A 171 -3.75 11.80 -0.83
C TYR A 171 -4.53 10.64 -0.22
N ILE A 172 -5.85 10.59 -0.43
CA ILE A 172 -6.71 9.50 0.05
C ILE A 172 -7.24 8.71 -1.13
N LEU A 173 -6.73 7.50 -1.30
CA LEU A 173 -7.21 6.56 -2.29
C LEU A 173 -8.29 5.67 -1.66
N LEU A 174 -9.55 6.09 -1.78
CA LEU A 174 -10.71 5.35 -1.31
C LEU A 174 -10.95 4.14 -2.22
N LYS A 175 -10.70 2.94 -1.67
CA LYS A 175 -10.89 1.67 -2.41
C LYS A 175 -12.38 1.37 -2.59
N GLY A 176 -12.76 0.92 -3.80
CA GLY A 176 -14.13 0.55 -4.13
C GLY A 176 -14.23 0.04 -5.57
N HIS A 177 -15.46 -0.21 -6.05
CA HIS A 177 -15.66 -0.61 -7.44
C HIS A 177 -15.08 0.43 -8.41
N TYR A 178 -15.37 1.70 -8.18
CA TYR A 178 -14.68 2.83 -8.77
C TYR A 178 -13.82 3.46 -7.68
N SER A 179 -12.56 3.03 -7.56
CA SER A 179 -11.65 3.65 -6.59
C SER A 179 -11.50 5.12 -6.89
N ALA A 180 -11.51 5.96 -5.85
CA ALA A 180 -11.44 7.40 -5.98
C ALA A 180 -10.17 7.93 -5.28
N LEU A 181 -9.38 8.73 -5.99
CA LEU A 181 -8.25 9.46 -5.45
C LEU A 181 -8.69 10.88 -5.08
N CYS A 182 -8.83 11.16 -3.80
CA CYS A 182 -9.09 12.49 -3.26
C CYS A 182 -7.76 13.18 -2.95
N MET A 183 -7.55 14.38 -3.48
CA MET A 183 -6.30 15.13 -3.38
C MET A 183 -6.39 16.31 -2.40
N PRO A 184 -5.26 16.81 -1.88
CA PRO A 184 -5.23 17.94 -0.95
C PRO A 184 -5.87 19.24 -1.46
N ASN A 185 -5.96 19.40 -2.78
CA ASN A 185 -6.55 20.57 -3.44
C ASN A 185 -8.05 20.42 -3.76
N GLY A 186 -8.70 19.36 -3.25
CA GLY A 186 -10.12 19.09 -3.49
C GLY A 186 -10.42 18.40 -4.83
N HIS A 187 -9.42 18.15 -5.69
CA HIS A 187 -9.62 17.39 -6.92
C HIS A 187 -9.84 15.91 -6.64
N ILE A 188 -10.72 15.26 -7.41
CA ILE A 188 -11.05 13.84 -7.27
C ILE A 188 -10.93 13.16 -8.63
N ASP A 189 -10.11 12.13 -8.71
CA ASP A 189 -10.01 11.24 -9.86
C ASP A 189 -10.68 9.90 -9.58
N PHE A 190 -11.30 9.31 -10.59
CA PHE A 190 -11.93 7.99 -10.51
C PHE A 190 -11.21 6.98 -11.39
N ASN A 191 -11.02 5.78 -10.84
CA ASN A 191 -10.50 4.64 -11.60
C ASN A 191 -11.63 3.89 -12.30
N SER A 192 -11.43 3.55 -13.58
CA SER A 192 -12.38 2.80 -14.39
C SER A 192 -12.05 1.31 -14.55
N THR A 193 -10.89 0.86 -14.03
CA THR A 193 -10.47 -0.56 -14.10
C THR A 193 -10.79 -1.30 -12.81
N GLY A 194 -10.85 -2.62 -12.90
CA GLY A 194 -11.14 -3.50 -11.79
C GLY A 194 -12.55 -4.11 -11.86
N ASN A 195 -12.71 -5.21 -11.16
CA ASN A 195 -13.95 -5.97 -11.15
C ASN A 195 -14.25 -6.59 -9.77
N SER A 196 -15.45 -7.14 -9.62
CA SER A 196 -15.91 -7.73 -8.35
C SER A 196 -15.12 -8.97 -7.90
N GLY A 197 -14.43 -9.67 -8.79
CA GLY A 197 -13.55 -10.79 -8.43
C GLY A 197 -12.35 -10.36 -7.58
N MET A 198 -11.96 -9.09 -7.64
CA MET A 198 -10.89 -8.53 -6.81
C MET A 198 -11.29 -8.31 -5.34
N ALA A 199 -12.56 -8.57 -4.97
CA ALA A 199 -13.03 -8.53 -3.59
C ALA A 199 -12.55 -9.76 -2.79
N THR A 200 -11.24 -9.93 -2.71
CA THR A 200 -10.55 -11.05 -2.05
C THR A 200 -9.49 -10.52 -1.08
N ALA A 201 -9.16 -11.33 -0.06
CA ALA A 201 -8.12 -10.97 0.90
C ALA A 201 -6.76 -10.78 0.21
N GLY A 202 -6.02 -9.76 0.62
CA GLY A 202 -4.70 -9.45 0.08
C GLY A 202 -4.69 -8.54 -1.16
N SER A 203 -5.85 -8.27 -1.80
CA SER A 203 -5.92 -7.35 -2.95
C SER A 203 -5.44 -5.93 -2.59
N GLY A 204 -5.76 -5.43 -1.37
CA GLY A 204 -5.24 -4.16 -0.86
C GLY A 204 -3.73 -4.17 -0.65
N ASP A 205 -3.18 -5.27 -0.13
CA ASP A 205 -1.74 -5.42 0.11
C ASP A 205 -0.96 -5.33 -1.22
N VAL A 206 -1.53 -5.91 -2.29
CA VAL A 206 -1.00 -5.80 -3.65
C VAL A 206 -0.96 -4.34 -4.11
N LEU A 207 -2.05 -3.59 -3.91
CA LEU A 207 -2.13 -2.17 -4.27
C LEU A 207 -1.07 -1.34 -3.52
N THR A 208 -0.91 -1.58 -2.23
CA THR A 208 0.12 -0.94 -1.40
C THR A 208 1.52 -1.19 -1.97
N GLY A 209 1.83 -2.43 -2.33
CA GLY A 209 3.09 -2.79 -2.96
C GLY A 209 3.34 -2.05 -4.28
N ILE A 210 2.31 -1.98 -5.15
CA ILE A 210 2.39 -1.27 -6.44
C ILE A 210 2.67 0.22 -6.23
N ILE A 211 1.91 0.90 -5.38
CA ILE A 211 2.07 2.35 -5.15
C ILE A 211 3.44 2.64 -4.53
N THR A 212 3.87 1.83 -3.56
CA THR A 212 5.20 1.99 -2.93
C THR A 212 6.32 1.85 -3.96
N ALA A 213 6.21 0.90 -4.90
CA ALA A 213 7.18 0.75 -5.98
C ALA A 213 7.24 1.96 -6.90
N LEU A 214 6.09 2.50 -7.29
CA LEU A 214 6.03 3.68 -8.16
C LEU A 214 6.64 4.91 -7.49
N LEU A 215 6.35 5.14 -6.20
CA LEU A 215 7.00 6.19 -5.42
C LEU A 215 8.52 5.98 -5.36
N ALA A 216 8.98 4.74 -5.08
CA ALA A 216 10.41 4.43 -5.02
C ALA A 216 11.12 4.68 -6.36
N ARG A 217 10.42 4.51 -7.47
CA ARG A 217 10.89 4.81 -8.83
C ARG A 217 10.89 6.30 -9.18
N GLY A 218 10.47 7.18 -8.26
CA GLY A 218 10.48 8.63 -8.43
C GLY A 218 9.20 9.24 -9.00
N TYR A 219 8.10 8.49 -9.10
CA TYR A 219 6.80 9.10 -9.40
C TYR A 219 6.33 9.93 -8.21
N ASP A 220 5.70 11.07 -8.47
CA ASP A 220 5.03 11.85 -7.44
C ASP A 220 3.78 11.12 -6.88
N ALA A 221 3.30 11.54 -5.74
CA ALA A 221 2.18 10.88 -5.07
C ALA A 221 0.91 10.76 -5.92
N PRO A 222 0.42 11.82 -6.60
CA PRO A 222 -0.76 11.69 -7.45
C PRO A 222 -0.55 10.77 -8.65
N SER A 223 0.62 10.80 -9.29
CA SER A 223 0.95 9.91 -10.41
C SER A 223 1.06 8.45 -9.95
N ALA A 224 1.73 8.20 -8.82
CA ALA A 224 1.84 6.87 -8.24
C ALA A 224 0.47 6.28 -7.89
N CYS A 225 -0.45 7.09 -7.34
CA CYS A 225 -1.82 6.66 -7.07
C CYS A 225 -2.60 6.36 -8.35
N ARG A 226 -2.58 7.27 -9.35
CA ARG A 226 -3.30 7.09 -10.63
C ARG A 226 -2.83 5.85 -11.37
N ILE A 227 -1.54 5.73 -11.58
CA ILE A 227 -0.93 4.58 -12.28
C ILE A 227 -1.16 3.30 -11.46
N GLY A 228 -0.95 3.37 -10.14
CA GLY A 228 -1.09 2.22 -9.25
C GLY A 228 -2.50 1.65 -9.22
N MET A 229 -3.54 2.50 -9.03
CA MET A 229 -4.92 2.03 -9.02
C MET A 229 -5.38 1.51 -10.39
N TYR A 230 -4.90 2.12 -11.49
CA TYR A 230 -5.22 1.69 -12.85
C TYR A 230 -4.58 0.32 -13.16
N LEU A 231 -3.27 0.17 -12.92
CA LEU A 231 -2.55 -1.10 -13.12
C LEU A 231 -3.12 -2.24 -12.28
N HIS A 232 -3.42 -1.96 -11.01
CA HIS A 232 -4.02 -2.94 -10.10
C HIS A 232 -5.37 -3.44 -10.64
N GLY A 233 -6.25 -2.51 -11.04
CA GLY A 233 -7.54 -2.85 -11.63
C GLY A 233 -7.41 -3.57 -12.97
N LEU A 234 -6.55 -3.09 -13.88
CA LEU A 234 -6.32 -3.71 -15.18
C LEU A 234 -5.75 -5.12 -15.05
N ALA A 235 -4.81 -5.35 -14.12
CA ALA A 235 -4.30 -6.69 -13.84
C ALA A 235 -5.41 -7.63 -13.35
N GLY A 236 -6.29 -7.13 -12.47
CA GLY A 236 -7.48 -7.87 -12.02
C GLY A 236 -8.46 -8.17 -13.15
N ASP A 237 -8.67 -7.24 -14.09
CA ASP A 237 -9.56 -7.44 -15.23
C ASP A 237 -9.01 -8.48 -16.21
N LEU A 238 -7.70 -8.43 -16.48
CA LEU A 238 -7.03 -9.42 -17.31
C LEU A 238 -7.06 -10.82 -16.64
N ALA A 239 -6.84 -10.89 -15.34
CA ALA A 239 -6.95 -12.14 -14.59
C ALA A 239 -8.37 -12.71 -14.61
N ALA A 240 -9.39 -11.85 -14.37
CA ALA A 240 -10.78 -12.27 -14.39
C ALA A 240 -11.25 -12.77 -15.76
N LYS A 241 -10.69 -12.23 -16.84
CA LYS A 241 -10.97 -12.69 -18.20
C LYS A 241 -10.51 -14.12 -18.44
N ASP A 242 -9.35 -14.49 -17.88
CA ASP A 242 -8.74 -15.81 -18.10
C ASP A 242 -9.20 -16.84 -17.05
N LEU A 243 -9.41 -16.42 -15.80
CA LEU A 243 -9.66 -17.31 -14.65
C LEU A 243 -11.12 -17.25 -14.14
N GLY A 244 -11.89 -16.27 -14.61
CA GLY A 244 -13.20 -15.95 -14.03
C GLY A 244 -13.09 -15.15 -12.72
N LYS A 245 -14.21 -14.52 -12.32
CA LYS A 245 -14.26 -13.67 -11.13
C LYS A 245 -14.31 -14.45 -9.82
N GLU A 246 -14.92 -15.65 -9.85
CA GLU A 246 -15.17 -16.45 -8.62
C GLU A 246 -13.89 -17.07 -8.06
N SER A 247 -12.91 -17.41 -8.92
CA SER A 247 -11.67 -18.06 -8.50
C SER A 247 -10.48 -17.11 -8.35
N LEU A 248 -10.68 -15.82 -8.61
CA LEU A 248 -9.61 -14.83 -8.58
C LEU A 248 -9.12 -14.58 -7.16
N ILE A 249 -7.81 -14.69 -6.95
CA ILE A 249 -7.14 -14.39 -5.68
C ILE A 249 -6.09 -13.28 -5.88
N ALA A 250 -5.60 -12.69 -4.79
CA ALA A 250 -4.63 -11.58 -4.84
C ALA A 250 -3.33 -11.95 -5.60
N GLY A 251 -2.90 -13.21 -5.50
CA GLY A 251 -1.73 -13.72 -6.26
C GLY A 251 -1.92 -13.62 -7.76
N ASP A 252 -3.14 -13.79 -8.26
CA ASP A 252 -3.42 -13.66 -9.69
C ASP A 252 -3.25 -12.23 -10.17
N ILE A 253 -3.68 -11.24 -9.37
CA ILE A 253 -3.46 -9.83 -9.70
C ILE A 253 -1.96 -9.57 -9.90
N ILE A 254 -1.11 -10.09 -9.00
CA ILE A 254 0.35 -9.97 -9.09
C ILE A 254 0.87 -10.64 -10.37
N ASN A 255 0.38 -11.84 -10.68
CA ASN A 255 0.82 -12.60 -11.85
C ASN A 255 0.43 -11.94 -13.18
N TYR A 256 -0.62 -11.11 -13.17
CA TYR A 256 -1.10 -10.38 -14.34
C TYR A 256 -0.56 -8.96 -14.45
N LEU A 257 0.17 -8.43 -13.46
CA LEU A 257 0.83 -7.13 -13.56
C LEU A 257 1.72 -6.99 -14.79
N PRO A 258 2.56 -7.98 -15.19
CA PRO A 258 3.35 -7.88 -16.42
C PRO A 258 2.50 -7.66 -17.67
N LYS A 259 1.36 -8.36 -17.78
CA LYS A 259 0.44 -8.16 -18.91
C LYS A 259 -0.22 -6.78 -18.88
N ALA A 260 -0.53 -6.25 -17.66
CA ALA A 260 -1.09 -4.92 -17.49
C ALA A 260 -0.10 -3.82 -17.92
N PHE A 261 1.18 -3.96 -17.58
CA PHE A 261 2.21 -3.03 -18.06
C PHE A 261 2.34 -3.04 -19.58
N LEU A 262 2.40 -4.22 -20.22
CA LEU A 262 2.47 -4.33 -21.68
C LEU A 262 1.27 -3.64 -22.36
N ARG A 263 0.07 -3.73 -21.76
CA ARG A 263 -1.13 -3.07 -22.28
C ARG A 263 -1.10 -1.53 -22.16
N MET A 264 -0.25 -0.99 -21.29
CA MET A 264 -0.07 0.47 -21.19
C MET A 264 0.98 1.01 -22.17
N GLU A 265 1.79 0.13 -22.77
CA GLU A 265 2.80 0.48 -23.77
C GLU A 265 2.21 0.48 -25.19
N ASP A 266 1.06 -0.21 -25.41
CA ASP A 266 0.29 -0.23 -26.67
C ASP A 266 -0.59 1.05 -26.79
#